data_d0e2b64676a0baa9bbd0cff3d2e31a5a
#
_entry.id   d0e2b64676a0baa9bbd0cff3d2e31a5a
#
_cell.length_a   1.000
_cell.length_b   1.000
_cell.length_c   1.000
_cell.angle_alpha   90.00
_cell.angle_beta   90.00
_cell.angle_gamma   90.00
#
_symmetry.space_group_name_H-M   'P 1'
#
loop_
_entity.id
_entity.type
_entity.pdbx_description
1 polymer ?
#
loop_
_entity_poly.entity_id
_entity_poly.type
_entity_poly.pdbx_seq_one_letter_code
_entity_poly.pdbx_strand_id
1 'polypeptide(L)'
;MTDSATTRRGLIGRALSLLGLGAFAGAGGFAALRSGLLGSPAAAATATPSATEGPFYPAPSMRMADVDNDLVKVMGLIEEAGGEVIALKGRVLDAAGAPRAGLRVEIWQCDVNGKYMHPGDRRDVEYDTGFQGFGHDITGADGSYSFRTIKPTVYPGRTPHIHVKLIDGERELLTTQFYLADHPGNARDRLFNRMSDAEKARVTMVFTNGAAGPETMVDIIA
;
A
#
# COMPACT_ATOMS: atom_id res chain seq x y z
N MET A 1 17.39 58.04 -19.74
CA MET A 1 17.97 58.64 -18.56
C MET A 1 18.37 57.47 -17.69
N THR A 2 19.57 57.02 -17.91
CA THR A 2 20.82 57.06 -17.13
C THR A 2 20.75 56.06 -15.99
N ASP A 3 21.49 54.90 -16.12
CA ASP A 3 22.88 54.68 -15.78
C ASP A 3 23.03 54.38 -14.26
N SER A 4 23.71 53.42 -13.77
CA SER A 4 25.09 52.99 -14.01
C SER A 4 25.42 51.69 -13.26
N ALA A 5 26.26 50.91 -13.90
CA ALA A 5 27.01 49.79 -13.34
C ALA A 5 28.05 50.22 -12.31
N THR A 6 28.46 49.33 -11.42
CA THR A 6 29.81 49.36 -10.86
C THR A 6 30.30 47.93 -10.48
N THR A 7 31.27 47.51 -11.25
CA THR A 7 32.19 46.39 -11.07
C THR A 7 33.25 46.74 -10.00
N ARG A 8 33.66 45.81 -9.14
CA ARG A 8 35.01 45.81 -8.55
C ARG A 8 35.58 44.41 -8.42
N ARG A 9 36.67 44.24 -9.17
CA ARG A 9 37.70 43.20 -9.10
C ARG A 9 38.68 43.53 -7.94
N GLY A 10 39.37 42.52 -7.47
CA GLY A 10 40.62 42.61 -6.71
C GLY A 10 40.83 41.31 -5.94
N LEU A 11 41.90 40.71 -5.90
CA LEU A 11 43.26 40.58 -6.41
C LEU A 11 43.92 39.52 -5.51
N ILE A 12 44.41 38.47 -6.08
CA ILE A 12 45.70 37.75 -5.93
C ILE A 12 46.44 37.87 -4.58
N GLY A 13 46.75 36.72 -4.00
CA GLY A 13 47.81 36.54 -2.98
C GLY A 13 48.41 35.14 -3.09
N ARG A 14 49.56 35.06 -3.85
CA ARG A 14 50.45 33.90 -3.87
C ARG A 14 51.40 33.99 -2.68
N ALA A 15 51.64 32.88 -1.99
CA ALA A 15 52.86 32.71 -1.20
C ALA A 15 53.35 31.26 -1.35
N LEU A 16 54.57 31.17 -1.87
CA LEU A 16 55.44 30.00 -2.02
C LEU A 16 56.40 29.97 -0.81
N SER A 17 56.69 28.80 -0.24
CA SER A 17 57.94 28.43 0.46
C SER A 17 57.85 26.95 0.82
N LEU A 18 58.60 26.07 0.24
CA LEU A 18 59.96 25.57 0.32
C LEU A 18 60.25 24.58 1.43
N LEU A 19 60.49 23.34 0.95
CA LEU A 19 61.51 22.35 1.32
C LEU A 19 61.74 21.94 2.79
N GLY A 20 61.52 20.63 3.02
CA GLY A 20 62.10 19.87 4.12
C GLY A 20 62.17 18.38 3.74
N LEU A 21 63.32 17.95 3.21
CA LEU A 21 63.70 16.56 2.99
C LEU A 21 63.96 15.91 4.35
N GLY A 22 63.30 14.78 4.63
CA GLY A 22 63.57 13.91 5.76
C GLY A 22 63.23 12.46 5.42
N ALA A 23 64.22 11.72 4.94
CA ALA A 23 64.11 10.28 4.73
C ALA A 23 64.20 9.56 6.06
N PHE A 24 63.17 8.76 6.41
CA PHE A 24 63.27 7.67 7.37
C PHE A 24 62.62 6.42 6.79
N ALA A 25 63.47 5.45 6.49
CA ALA A 25 63.05 4.08 6.17
C ALA A 25 62.59 3.40 7.48
N GLY A 26 61.32 3.02 7.49
CA GLY A 26 60.73 2.17 8.54
C GLY A 26 59.78 1.18 7.88
N ALA A 27 60.27 -0.05 7.66
CA ALA A 27 59.44 -1.17 7.26
C ALA A 27 58.53 -1.53 8.43
N GLY A 28 57.28 -1.14 8.32
CA GLY A 28 56.22 -1.57 9.27
C GLY A 28 54.99 -1.90 8.44
N GLY A 29 54.74 -3.23 8.32
CA GLY A 29 53.58 -3.73 7.60
C GLY A 29 52.28 -3.26 8.23
N PHE A 30 51.57 -2.36 7.57
CA PHE A 30 50.15 -2.09 7.87
C PHE A 30 49.30 -3.21 7.24
N ALA A 31 49.03 -4.21 8.06
CA ALA A 31 47.90 -5.09 7.79
C ALA A 31 46.61 -4.24 7.89
N ALA A 32 46.10 -3.79 6.74
CA ALA A 32 44.80 -3.18 6.67
C ALA A 32 43.75 -4.25 7.05
N LEU A 33 43.31 -4.23 8.30
CA LEU A 33 42.10 -4.87 8.73
C LEU A 33 40.97 -4.22 7.93
N ARG A 34 40.64 -4.82 6.79
CA ARG A 34 39.33 -4.62 6.15
C ARG A 34 38.29 -5.25 7.08
N SER A 35 37.83 -4.51 8.05
CA SER A 35 36.56 -4.79 8.72
C SER A 35 35.47 -4.68 7.65
N GLY A 36 35.24 -5.79 6.96
CA GLY A 36 34.06 -5.96 6.15
C GLY A 36 32.86 -5.85 7.09
N LEU A 37 32.20 -4.70 7.06
CA LEU A 37 30.81 -4.59 7.49
C LEU A 37 30.00 -5.49 6.57
N LEU A 38 30.00 -6.78 6.89
CA LEU A 38 28.96 -7.69 6.43
C LEU A 38 27.69 -7.22 7.15
N GLY A 39 26.97 -6.30 6.54
CA GLY A 39 25.60 -6.00 6.97
C GLY A 39 24.89 -7.32 7.11
N SER A 40 24.36 -7.61 8.28
CA SER A 40 23.47 -8.75 8.45
C SER A 40 22.41 -8.68 7.35
N PRO A 41 22.13 -9.77 6.62
CA PRO A 41 21.04 -9.74 5.64
C PRO A 41 19.79 -9.27 6.36
N ALA A 42 19.14 -8.24 5.82
CA ALA A 42 17.86 -7.79 6.35
C ALA A 42 16.96 -9.03 6.41
N ALA A 43 16.37 -9.29 7.57
CA ALA A 43 15.43 -10.39 7.69
C ALA A 43 14.33 -10.19 6.67
N ALA A 44 14.03 -11.22 5.88
CA ALA A 44 12.95 -11.15 4.89
C ALA A 44 11.64 -10.74 5.58
N ALA A 45 10.91 -9.81 4.99
CA ALA A 45 9.65 -9.36 5.53
C ALA A 45 8.65 -10.53 5.52
N THR A 46 7.84 -10.63 6.57
CA THR A 46 6.76 -11.62 6.63
C THR A 46 5.81 -11.37 5.46
N ALA A 47 5.60 -12.40 4.64
CA ALA A 47 4.68 -12.33 3.51
C ALA A 47 3.24 -12.01 3.97
N THR A 48 2.48 -11.33 3.14
CA THR A 48 1.05 -11.11 3.36
C THR A 48 0.34 -12.47 3.27
N PRO A 49 -0.44 -12.88 4.29
CA PRO A 49 -1.10 -14.18 4.29
C PRO A 49 -2.17 -14.25 3.21
N SER A 50 -2.30 -15.41 2.56
CA SER A 50 -3.38 -15.69 1.64
C SER A 50 -4.70 -15.97 2.39
N ALA A 51 -5.81 -15.59 1.78
CA ALA A 51 -7.16 -15.88 2.25
C ALA A 51 -8.04 -16.37 1.11
N THR A 52 -9.21 -16.91 1.44
CA THR A 52 -10.20 -17.33 0.42
C THR A 52 -10.75 -16.11 -0.31
N GLU A 53 -10.95 -16.24 -1.63
CA GLU A 53 -11.66 -15.27 -2.46
C GLU A 53 -13.11 -15.06 -2.00
N GLY A 54 -13.71 -16.12 -1.44
CA GLY A 54 -15.12 -16.10 -1.06
C GLY A 54 -16.06 -16.21 -2.26
N PRO A 55 -17.40 -16.21 -2.02
CA PRO A 55 -18.40 -16.48 -3.05
C PRO A 55 -18.81 -15.25 -3.88
N PHE A 56 -18.28 -14.06 -3.60
CA PHE A 56 -18.77 -12.80 -4.17
C PHE A 56 -17.73 -12.02 -4.99
N TYR A 57 -16.68 -12.69 -5.45
CA TYR A 57 -15.79 -12.06 -6.43
C TYR A 57 -16.53 -11.88 -7.76
N PRO A 58 -16.69 -10.63 -8.25
CA PRO A 58 -17.55 -10.40 -9.40
C PRO A 58 -16.84 -10.78 -10.70
N ALA A 59 -17.49 -11.61 -11.50
CA ALA A 59 -17.08 -11.83 -12.88
C ALA A 59 -17.13 -10.50 -13.66
N PRO A 60 -16.37 -10.33 -14.75
CA PRO A 60 -16.35 -9.09 -15.52
C PRO A 60 -17.74 -8.57 -15.94
N SER A 61 -18.65 -9.47 -16.28
CA SER A 61 -20.04 -9.12 -16.66
C SER A 61 -20.92 -8.64 -15.49
N MET A 62 -20.46 -8.79 -14.25
CA MET A 62 -21.16 -8.35 -13.04
C MET A 62 -20.65 -7.00 -12.51
N ARG A 63 -19.55 -6.50 -13.07
CA ARG A 63 -18.94 -5.25 -12.66
C ARG A 63 -19.66 -4.07 -13.30
N MET A 64 -19.68 -2.92 -12.64
CA MET A 64 -20.13 -1.69 -13.27
C MET A 64 -19.23 -1.34 -14.47
N ALA A 65 -19.73 -0.53 -15.40
CA ALA A 65 -18.90 -0.05 -16.52
C ALA A 65 -17.78 0.88 -16.06
N ASP A 66 -17.99 1.55 -14.94
CA ASP A 66 -17.06 2.45 -14.28
C ASP A 66 -16.24 1.68 -13.24
N VAL A 67 -15.21 0.98 -13.70
CA VAL A 67 -14.32 0.22 -12.80
C VAL A 67 -12.99 0.95 -12.68
N ASP A 68 -12.81 1.65 -11.57
CA ASP A 68 -11.59 2.37 -11.23
C ASP A 68 -11.20 2.15 -9.75
N ASN A 69 -10.47 3.08 -9.15
CA ASN A 69 -10.07 3.05 -7.74
C ASN A 69 -10.90 3.98 -6.84
N ASP A 70 -11.97 4.61 -7.36
CA ASP A 70 -12.96 5.39 -6.59
C ASP A 70 -14.29 4.63 -6.50
N LEU A 71 -14.43 3.74 -5.54
CA LEU A 71 -15.60 2.90 -5.39
C LEU A 71 -16.83 3.63 -4.82
N VAL A 72 -16.65 4.84 -4.30
CA VAL A 72 -17.75 5.60 -3.66
C VAL A 72 -18.49 6.51 -4.62
N LYS A 73 -18.05 6.57 -5.89
CA LYS A 73 -18.68 7.35 -6.93
C LYS A 73 -18.84 6.53 -8.20
N VAL A 74 -20.05 6.46 -8.70
CA VAL A 74 -20.36 5.81 -9.97
C VAL A 74 -20.54 6.90 -11.04
N MET A 75 -19.80 6.80 -12.14
CA MET A 75 -19.84 7.78 -13.23
C MET A 75 -21.28 7.91 -13.78
N GLY A 76 -21.75 9.14 -13.84
CA GLY A 76 -23.08 9.47 -14.33
C GLY A 76 -24.18 9.44 -13.26
N LEU A 77 -23.88 9.04 -12.01
CA LEU A 77 -24.80 9.16 -10.89
C LEU A 77 -24.52 10.43 -10.09
N ILE A 78 -25.59 11.01 -9.51
CA ILE A 78 -25.52 12.17 -8.61
C ILE A 78 -25.26 11.70 -7.17
N GLU A 79 -25.82 10.54 -6.82
CA GLU A 79 -25.66 9.92 -5.50
C GLU A 79 -24.28 9.29 -5.37
N GLU A 80 -23.62 9.54 -4.23
CA GLU A 80 -22.40 8.85 -3.80
C GLU A 80 -22.76 7.72 -2.83
N ALA A 81 -21.83 6.79 -2.63
CA ALA A 81 -22.00 5.68 -1.70
C ALA A 81 -22.34 6.17 -0.29
N GLY A 82 -23.25 5.46 0.38
CA GLY A 82 -23.47 5.59 1.81
C GLY A 82 -22.30 5.05 2.63
N GLY A 83 -22.29 5.41 3.93
CA GLY A 83 -21.25 4.94 4.86
C GLY A 83 -20.10 5.92 5.09
N GLU A 84 -19.12 5.49 5.85
CA GLU A 84 -17.91 6.29 6.17
C GLU A 84 -16.88 6.12 5.05
N VAL A 85 -16.65 7.16 4.26
CA VAL A 85 -15.65 7.16 3.18
C VAL A 85 -14.25 7.14 3.78
N ILE A 86 -13.39 6.28 3.25
CA ILE A 86 -12.00 6.11 3.65
C ILE A 86 -11.05 6.14 2.46
N ALA A 87 -9.79 6.48 2.71
CA ALA A 87 -8.69 6.23 1.80
C ALA A 87 -7.92 4.97 2.25
N LEU A 88 -7.91 3.94 1.40
CA LEU A 88 -7.06 2.75 1.57
C LEU A 88 -5.84 2.92 0.69
N LYS A 89 -4.66 2.93 1.28
CA LYS A 89 -3.38 3.11 0.59
C LYS A 89 -2.42 2.00 0.99
N GLY A 90 -1.35 1.83 0.22
CA GLY A 90 -0.26 0.92 0.53
C GLY A 90 0.72 0.80 -0.60
N ARG A 91 1.67 -0.10 -0.44
CA ARG A 91 2.63 -0.48 -1.48
C ARG A 91 2.66 -1.98 -1.64
N VAL A 92 2.95 -2.43 -2.84
CA VAL A 92 3.30 -3.81 -3.10
C VAL A 92 4.81 -3.91 -3.13
N LEU A 93 5.37 -4.76 -2.26
CA LEU A 93 6.79 -4.97 -2.08
C LEU A 93 7.13 -6.46 -2.24
N ASP A 94 8.34 -6.76 -2.63
CA ASP A 94 8.87 -8.13 -2.55
C ASP A 94 9.36 -8.46 -1.13
N ALA A 95 9.82 -9.71 -0.92
CA ALA A 95 10.33 -10.17 0.38
C ALA A 95 11.59 -9.42 0.86
N ALA A 96 12.31 -8.76 -0.05
CA ALA A 96 13.47 -7.93 0.26
C ALA A 96 13.08 -6.45 0.55
N GLY A 97 11.79 -6.09 0.41
CA GLY A 97 11.27 -4.76 0.60
C GLY A 97 11.39 -3.86 -0.65
N ALA A 98 11.76 -4.42 -1.81
CA ALA A 98 11.80 -3.66 -3.04
C ALA A 98 10.39 -3.47 -3.63
N PRO A 99 10.08 -2.28 -4.20
CA PRO A 99 8.76 -2.02 -4.76
C PRO A 99 8.48 -2.84 -6.01
N ARG A 100 7.23 -3.27 -6.16
CA ARG A 100 6.73 -3.99 -7.34
C ARG A 100 5.76 -3.11 -8.11
N ALA A 101 6.22 -2.56 -9.23
CA ALA A 101 5.45 -1.69 -10.13
C ALA A 101 4.65 -2.50 -11.15
N GLY A 102 3.56 -1.89 -11.68
CA GLY A 102 2.78 -2.41 -12.80
C GLY A 102 1.87 -3.60 -12.45
N LEU A 103 1.73 -3.92 -11.17
CA LEU A 103 0.82 -4.96 -10.70
C LEU A 103 -0.58 -4.41 -10.53
N ARG A 104 -1.59 -5.22 -10.86
CA ARG A 104 -2.98 -4.88 -10.65
C ARG A 104 -3.41 -5.31 -9.24
N VAL A 105 -3.84 -4.35 -8.46
CA VAL A 105 -4.49 -4.56 -7.15
C VAL A 105 -6.00 -4.41 -7.36
N GLU A 106 -6.77 -5.42 -7.01
CA GLU A 106 -8.22 -5.38 -7.04
C GLU A 106 -8.76 -5.43 -5.62
N ILE A 107 -9.84 -4.69 -5.36
CA ILE A 107 -10.60 -4.81 -4.11
C ILE A 107 -12.06 -5.07 -4.38
N TRP A 108 -12.73 -5.81 -3.49
CA TRP A 108 -14.19 -5.92 -3.46
C TRP A 108 -14.67 -6.10 -2.03
N GLN A 109 -15.84 -5.57 -1.76
CA GLN A 109 -16.45 -5.58 -0.44
C GLN A 109 -17.97 -5.40 -0.53
N CYS A 110 -18.68 -5.66 0.56
CA CYS A 110 -20.08 -5.30 0.69
C CYS A 110 -20.24 -3.78 0.89
N ASP A 111 -21.42 -3.28 0.55
CA ASP A 111 -21.83 -1.89 0.73
C ASP A 111 -22.15 -1.54 2.20
N VAL A 112 -22.67 -0.33 2.43
CA VAL A 112 -23.07 0.14 3.77
C VAL A 112 -24.15 -0.73 4.43
N ASN A 113 -24.99 -1.41 3.65
CA ASN A 113 -26.04 -2.31 4.10
C ASN A 113 -25.52 -3.74 4.34
N GLY A 114 -24.21 -3.96 4.15
CA GLY A 114 -23.58 -5.28 4.22
C GLY A 114 -23.96 -6.19 3.04
N LYS A 115 -24.42 -5.63 1.91
CA LYS A 115 -24.83 -6.34 0.70
C LYS A 115 -23.72 -6.33 -0.35
N TYR A 116 -23.47 -7.47 -0.99
CA TYR A 116 -22.61 -7.53 -2.17
C TYR A 116 -23.41 -7.30 -3.45
N MET A 117 -22.87 -6.52 -4.37
CA MET A 117 -23.38 -6.42 -5.73
C MET A 117 -23.02 -7.70 -6.52
N HIS A 118 -23.67 -8.79 -6.13
CA HIS A 118 -23.39 -10.11 -6.69
C HIS A 118 -24.67 -10.96 -6.68
N PRO A 119 -25.04 -11.65 -7.80
CA PRO A 119 -26.25 -12.47 -7.88
C PRO A 119 -26.31 -13.60 -6.85
N GLY A 120 -25.16 -14.05 -6.33
CA GLY A 120 -25.06 -15.02 -5.26
C GLY A 120 -25.47 -14.50 -3.88
N ASP A 121 -25.49 -13.19 -3.69
CA ASP A 121 -25.99 -12.59 -2.46
C ASP A 121 -27.54 -12.43 -2.55
N ARG A 122 -28.24 -13.49 -2.20
CA ARG A 122 -29.71 -13.59 -2.31
C ARG A 122 -30.47 -13.04 -1.10
N ARG A 123 -29.79 -12.34 -0.20
CA ARG A 123 -30.46 -11.75 0.97
C ARG A 123 -31.40 -10.64 0.52
N ASP A 124 -32.54 -10.54 1.19
CA ASP A 124 -33.52 -9.47 0.98
C ASP A 124 -33.07 -8.20 1.71
N VAL A 125 -32.02 -7.59 1.15
CA VAL A 125 -31.42 -6.33 1.58
C VAL A 125 -31.15 -5.53 0.32
N GLU A 126 -31.52 -4.26 0.32
CA GLU A 126 -31.29 -3.37 -0.81
C GLU A 126 -29.78 -3.08 -0.98
N TYR A 127 -29.32 -3.06 -2.22
CA TYR A 127 -27.96 -2.71 -2.56
C TYR A 127 -27.83 -1.18 -2.73
N ASP A 128 -26.75 -0.59 -2.19
CA ASP A 128 -26.42 0.81 -2.39
C ASP A 128 -25.90 1.05 -3.81
N THR A 129 -26.74 1.59 -4.67
CA THR A 129 -26.42 1.82 -6.10
C THR A 129 -25.37 2.90 -6.31
N GLY A 130 -25.07 3.73 -5.31
CA GLY A 130 -23.97 4.71 -5.33
C GLY A 130 -22.59 4.09 -5.07
N PHE A 131 -22.53 2.78 -4.70
CA PHE A 131 -21.30 2.07 -4.40
C PHE A 131 -20.92 1.07 -5.49
N GLN A 132 -19.71 1.14 -6.04
CA GLN A 132 -19.27 0.23 -7.12
C GLN A 132 -19.07 -1.21 -6.63
N GLY A 133 -18.74 -1.42 -5.36
CA GLY A 133 -18.52 -2.75 -4.77
C GLY A 133 -17.25 -3.47 -5.21
N PHE A 134 -16.65 -3.06 -6.31
CA PHE A 134 -15.43 -3.59 -6.91
C PHE A 134 -14.64 -2.47 -7.58
N GLY A 135 -13.31 -2.48 -7.43
CA GLY A 135 -12.43 -1.54 -8.11
C GLY A 135 -11.01 -2.09 -8.26
N HIS A 136 -10.19 -1.40 -9.03
CA HIS A 136 -8.79 -1.77 -9.20
C HIS A 136 -7.88 -0.55 -9.31
N ASP A 137 -6.60 -0.76 -9.00
CA ASP A 137 -5.51 0.19 -9.23
C ASP A 137 -4.29 -0.54 -9.78
N ILE A 138 -3.41 0.17 -10.47
CA ILE A 138 -2.14 -0.36 -10.98
C ILE A 138 -1.01 0.26 -10.17
N THR A 139 -0.15 -0.59 -9.61
CA THR A 139 0.94 -0.10 -8.74
C THR A 139 1.90 0.82 -9.48
N GLY A 140 2.19 1.96 -8.86
CA GLY A 140 3.15 2.95 -9.34
C GLY A 140 4.60 2.44 -9.32
N ALA A 141 5.54 3.28 -9.80
CA ALA A 141 6.97 2.94 -9.85
C ALA A 141 7.57 2.63 -8.47
N ASP A 142 7.03 3.20 -7.42
CA ASP A 142 7.38 2.97 -6.01
C ASP A 142 6.55 1.85 -5.35
N GLY A 143 5.78 1.10 -6.15
CA GLY A 143 4.88 0.05 -5.71
C GLY A 143 3.56 0.54 -5.10
N SER A 144 3.31 1.85 -5.05
CA SER A 144 2.12 2.44 -4.41
C SER A 144 0.82 2.05 -5.10
N TYR A 145 -0.24 1.89 -4.30
CA TYR A 145 -1.62 1.78 -4.74
C TYR A 145 -2.54 2.60 -3.81
N SER A 146 -3.71 2.98 -4.30
CA SER A 146 -4.69 3.73 -3.52
C SER A 146 -6.11 3.46 -3.99
N PHE A 147 -7.05 3.50 -3.03
CA PHE A 147 -8.49 3.43 -3.28
C PHE A 147 -9.22 4.46 -2.43
N ARG A 148 -10.26 5.01 -2.98
CA ARG A 148 -11.31 5.70 -2.23
C ARG A 148 -12.50 4.74 -2.13
N THR A 149 -12.82 4.30 -0.93
CA THR A 149 -13.87 3.31 -0.67
C THR A 149 -14.60 3.64 0.63
N ILE A 150 -15.51 2.78 1.07
CA ILE A 150 -16.14 2.91 2.39
C ILE A 150 -15.46 2.00 3.40
N LYS A 151 -15.48 2.42 4.67
CA LYS A 151 -15.08 1.56 5.76
C LYS A 151 -15.93 0.29 5.75
N PRO A 152 -15.33 -0.91 5.74
CA PRO A 152 -16.07 -2.13 5.56
C PRO A 152 -17.08 -2.34 6.68
N THR A 153 -18.25 -2.84 6.31
CA THR A 153 -19.38 -3.06 7.19
C THR A 153 -19.54 -4.53 7.58
N VAL A 154 -20.41 -4.80 8.53
CA VAL A 154 -20.69 -6.17 8.96
C VAL A 154 -21.48 -6.90 7.87
N TYR A 155 -21.02 -8.08 7.53
CA TYR A 155 -21.66 -9.04 6.67
C TYR A 155 -21.92 -10.34 7.48
N PRO A 156 -23.07 -11.02 7.33
CA PRO A 156 -23.43 -12.15 8.17
C PRO A 156 -22.37 -13.25 8.24
N GLY A 157 -21.97 -13.59 9.45
CA GLY A 157 -21.00 -14.66 9.73
C GLY A 157 -19.54 -14.25 9.60
N ARG A 158 -19.25 -12.98 9.26
CA ARG A 158 -17.89 -12.46 9.09
C ARG A 158 -17.69 -11.15 9.86
N THR A 159 -16.46 -10.92 10.27
CA THR A 159 -16.04 -9.57 10.69
C THR A 159 -15.91 -8.64 9.47
N PRO A 160 -16.04 -7.30 9.61
CA PRO A 160 -15.84 -6.37 8.51
C PRO A 160 -14.47 -6.56 7.85
N HIS A 161 -14.47 -6.67 6.52
CA HIS A 161 -13.25 -6.86 5.74
C HIS A 161 -13.38 -6.34 4.32
N ILE A 162 -12.25 -6.04 3.72
CA ILE A 162 -12.10 -5.76 2.29
C ILE A 162 -11.34 -6.92 1.68
N HIS A 163 -11.85 -7.54 0.66
CA HIS A 163 -11.11 -8.52 -0.13
C HIS A 163 -10.10 -7.82 -1.02
N VAL A 164 -8.94 -8.43 -1.21
CA VAL A 164 -7.86 -7.90 -2.03
C VAL A 164 -7.28 -9.00 -2.89
N LYS A 165 -7.04 -8.71 -4.16
CA LYS A 165 -6.36 -9.60 -5.10
C LYS A 165 -5.22 -8.88 -5.79
N LEU A 166 -4.06 -9.52 -5.88
CA LEU A 166 -2.88 -9.03 -6.58
C LEU A 166 -2.63 -9.88 -7.82
N ILE A 167 -2.49 -9.21 -8.97
CA ILE A 167 -2.39 -9.86 -10.28
C ILE A 167 -1.20 -9.29 -11.06
N ASP A 168 -0.43 -10.16 -11.72
CA ASP A 168 0.64 -9.84 -12.64
C ASP A 168 0.26 -10.34 -14.05
N GLY A 169 -0.14 -9.41 -14.92
CA GLY A 169 -0.75 -9.78 -16.21
C GLY A 169 -2.04 -10.58 -16.01
N GLU A 170 -2.00 -11.87 -16.33
CA GLU A 170 -3.14 -12.80 -16.10
C GLU A 170 -2.93 -13.70 -14.88
N ARG A 171 -1.77 -13.62 -14.23
CA ARG A 171 -1.41 -14.50 -13.12
C ARG A 171 -1.82 -13.89 -11.79
N GLU A 172 -2.69 -14.57 -11.04
CA GLU A 172 -2.92 -14.27 -9.65
C GLU A 172 -1.68 -14.57 -8.81
N LEU A 173 -1.22 -13.57 -8.05
CA LEU A 173 -0.10 -13.70 -7.12
C LEU A 173 -0.57 -13.94 -5.69
N LEU A 174 -1.65 -13.27 -5.31
CA LEU A 174 -2.18 -13.31 -3.95
C LEU A 174 -3.67 -12.99 -3.96
N THR A 175 -4.46 -13.72 -3.19
CA THR A 175 -5.77 -13.29 -2.71
C THR A 175 -5.72 -13.23 -1.20
N THR A 176 -6.16 -12.12 -0.60
CA THR A 176 -6.16 -11.87 0.84
C THR A 176 -7.38 -11.05 1.27
N GLN A 177 -7.46 -10.70 2.54
CA GLN A 177 -8.53 -9.86 3.10
C GLN A 177 -7.91 -8.90 4.12
N PHE A 178 -8.30 -7.62 4.07
CA PHE A 178 -7.92 -6.63 5.07
C PHE A 178 -9.04 -6.44 6.08
N TYR A 179 -8.69 -6.35 7.36
CA TYR A 179 -9.61 -6.36 8.49
C TYR A 179 -9.51 -5.06 9.30
N LEU A 180 -10.60 -4.61 9.90
CA LEU A 180 -10.57 -3.49 10.84
C LEU A 180 -9.78 -3.88 12.10
N ALA A 181 -8.88 -2.99 12.57
CA ALA A 181 -8.28 -3.12 13.89
C ALA A 181 -9.38 -3.08 14.97
N ASP A 182 -9.16 -3.83 16.04
CA ASP A 182 -9.97 -3.79 17.27
C ASP A 182 -11.49 -3.99 17.08
N HIS A 183 -11.93 -4.50 15.91
CA HIS A 183 -13.33 -4.81 15.72
C HIS A 183 -13.74 -6.04 16.55
N PRO A 184 -14.79 -5.96 17.39
CA PRO A 184 -15.17 -7.06 18.29
C PRO A 184 -15.53 -8.36 17.55
N GLY A 185 -15.94 -8.27 16.28
CA GLY A 185 -16.18 -9.41 15.41
C GLY A 185 -14.95 -10.25 15.12
N ASN A 186 -13.73 -9.67 15.22
CA ASN A 186 -12.48 -10.38 14.94
C ASN A 186 -12.32 -11.60 15.84
N ALA A 187 -12.72 -11.51 17.10
CA ALA A 187 -12.64 -12.62 18.06
C ALA A 187 -13.47 -13.85 17.66
N ARG A 188 -14.47 -13.69 16.79
CA ARG A 188 -15.37 -14.75 16.32
C ARG A 188 -15.15 -15.16 14.86
N ASP A 189 -14.35 -14.39 14.11
CA ASP A 189 -14.09 -14.69 12.69
C ASP A 189 -13.08 -15.82 12.57
N ARG A 190 -13.51 -16.94 11.97
CA ARG A 190 -12.68 -18.14 11.88
C ARG A 190 -11.47 -17.98 10.96
N LEU A 191 -11.57 -17.13 9.92
CA LEU A 191 -10.45 -16.89 9.00
C LEU A 191 -9.42 -15.99 9.67
N PHE A 192 -9.86 -14.92 10.34
CA PHE A 192 -8.97 -14.04 11.08
C PHE A 192 -8.23 -14.80 12.22
N ASN A 193 -8.93 -15.66 12.95
CA ASN A 193 -8.34 -16.37 14.09
C ASN A 193 -7.42 -17.54 13.72
N ARG A 194 -7.37 -17.95 12.44
CA ARG A 194 -6.40 -18.94 11.96
C ARG A 194 -5.01 -18.37 11.72
N MET A 195 -4.92 -17.05 11.60
CA MET A 195 -3.66 -16.33 11.36
C MET A 195 -2.87 -16.19 12.67
N SER A 196 -1.55 -16.28 12.57
CA SER A 196 -0.63 -15.84 13.60
C SER A 196 -0.72 -14.33 13.85
N ASP A 197 -0.21 -13.84 14.96
CA ASP A 197 -0.24 -12.40 15.25
C ASP A 197 0.59 -11.60 14.24
N ALA A 198 1.68 -12.15 13.72
CA ALA A 198 2.47 -11.53 12.67
C ALA A 198 1.69 -11.41 11.35
N GLU A 199 0.90 -12.43 10.97
CA GLU A 199 0.04 -12.40 9.79
C GLU A 199 -1.13 -11.42 9.98
N LYS A 200 -1.78 -11.41 11.16
CA LYS A 200 -2.83 -10.44 11.49
C LYS A 200 -2.33 -9.01 11.34
N ALA A 201 -1.12 -8.72 11.84
CA ALA A 201 -0.53 -7.39 11.72
C ALA A 201 -0.34 -6.94 10.27
N ARG A 202 -0.14 -7.89 9.32
CA ARG A 202 0.01 -7.61 7.89
C ARG A 202 -1.28 -7.26 7.17
N VAL A 203 -2.42 -7.64 7.72
CA VAL A 203 -3.73 -7.48 7.06
C VAL A 203 -4.69 -6.63 7.88
N THR A 204 -4.21 -5.97 8.92
CA THR A 204 -5.06 -5.15 9.79
C THR A 204 -4.96 -3.68 9.41
N MET A 205 -6.12 -3.07 9.16
CA MET A 205 -6.28 -1.65 8.87
C MET A 205 -6.38 -0.86 10.17
N VAL A 206 -5.40 0.03 10.39
CA VAL A 206 -5.41 1.01 11.46
C VAL A 206 -5.66 2.38 10.83
N PHE A 207 -6.66 3.11 11.33
CA PHE A 207 -7.04 4.38 10.73
C PHE A 207 -6.38 5.57 11.42
N THR A 208 -6.00 6.53 10.61
CA THR A 208 -5.54 7.86 11.04
C THR A 208 -6.38 8.93 10.32
N ASN A 209 -6.36 10.16 10.84
CA ASN A 209 -7.04 11.26 10.19
C ASN A 209 -6.14 11.83 9.08
N GLY A 210 -6.52 11.65 7.83
CA GLY A 210 -5.91 12.28 6.66
C GLY A 210 -6.58 13.61 6.29
N ALA A 211 -6.05 14.28 5.27
CA ALA A 211 -6.56 15.57 4.81
C ALA A 211 -7.99 15.49 4.23
N ALA A 212 -8.37 14.35 3.67
CA ALA A 212 -9.68 14.12 3.04
C ALA A 212 -10.58 13.18 3.87
N GLY A 213 -10.26 12.91 5.12
CA GLY A 213 -10.99 12.00 5.99
C GLY A 213 -10.12 10.85 6.52
N PRO A 214 -10.73 9.81 7.09
CA PRO A 214 -9.99 8.68 7.62
C PRO A 214 -9.18 7.97 6.53
N GLU A 215 -7.94 7.64 6.85
CA GLU A 215 -7.07 6.89 5.94
C GLU A 215 -6.36 5.75 6.67
N THR A 216 -6.05 4.71 5.92
CA THR A 216 -5.27 3.55 6.39
C THR A 216 -4.22 3.17 5.37
N MET A 217 -3.11 2.61 5.86
CA MET A 217 -2.04 2.12 5.01
C MET A 217 -1.77 0.65 5.31
N VAL A 218 -1.84 -0.21 4.28
CA VAL A 218 -1.54 -1.64 4.37
C VAL A 218 -0.61 -2.02 3.22
N ASP A 219 0.65 -2.34 3.54
CA ASP A 219 1.60 -2.82 2.54
C ASP A 219 1.40 -4.32 2.26
N ILE A 220 1.46 -4.73 0.99
CA ILE A 220 1.39 -6.11 0.53
C ILE A 220 2.81 -6.61 0.27
N ILE A 221 3.19 -7.71 0.90
CA ILE A 221 4.47 -8.39 0.68
C ILE A 221 4.20 -9.67 -0.12
N ALA A 222 4.60 -9.71 -1.40
CA ALA A 222 4.28 -10.82 -2.32
C ALA A 222 5.44 -11.14 -3.29
#